data_0935e25d56c9ada36fe8ae02afcd6d86
#
_entry.id   0935e25d56c9ada36fe8ae02afcd6d86
#
_cell.length_a   1.000
_cell.length_b   1.000
_cell.length_c   1.000
_cell.angle_alpha   90.00
_cell.angle_beta   90.00
_cell.angle_gamma   90.00
#
_symmetry.space_group_name_H-M   'P 1'
#
loop_
_entity.id
_entity.type
_entity.pdbx_description
1 polymer ?
#
loop_
_entity_poly.entity_id
_entity_poly.type
_entity_poly.pdbx_seq_one_letter_code
_entity_poly.pdbx_strand_id
1 'polypeptide(L)'
;MYSTFALITALSLAPAPGQPATGGITLTNVRNTHGELGGTRPDNKFIPGDVVFVAFDIEGLTVGPKGDVKYTMAMEVTDKNNKTIFKPDAATRTDYMPLGGSKLPGRAFITCGLDLEPGTCTLKLVVTDEASKQSVPLTRTFEVLKKDFGIAAVFASQDETGNIPAATTGVVGSMIYVRYGIVNFARDPATKQPNVMVEIMMFDEEGKPTVKESIVREYKSGVPEDRLGFPDGFALPFTRVGKFTVKIKATDKVANKSYTFELPVAAVPPG
;
A
#
# COMPACT_ATOMS: atom_id res chain seq x y z
N MET A 1 -30.66 43.55 -50.83
CA MET A 1 -30.91 42.44 -49.87
C MET A 1 -29.60 42.15 -49.12
N TYR A 2 -29.44 42.68 -47.94
CA TYR A 2 -28.27 42.44 -47.09
C TYR A 2 -28.71 41.51 -45.93
N SER A 3 -28.16 40.30 -45.90
CA SER A 3 -28.44 39.31 -44.88
C SER A 3 -27.42 39.48 -43.74
N THR A 4 -27.88 39.92 -42.58
CA THR A 4 -27.07 40.08 -41.37
C THR A 4 -27.00 38.74 -40.64
N PHE A 5 -25.82 38.11 -40.59
CA PHE A 5 -25.59 36.96 -39.75
C PHE A 5 -25.25 37.42 -38.32
N ALA A 6 -26.10 37.09 -37.35
CA ALA A 6 -25.83 37.28 -35.94
C ALA A 6 -25.01 36.09 -35.43
N LEU A 7 -23.78 36.36 -34.99
CA LEU A 7 -22.89 35.41 -34.34
C LEU A 7 -23.28 35.34 -32.84
N ILE A 8 -23.93 34.24 -32.43
CA ILE A 8 -24.21 34.00 -31.01
C ILE A 8 -22.97 33.32 -30.43
N THR A 9 -22.17 34.07 -29.67
CA THR A 9 -21.07 33.55 -28.85
C THR A 9 -21.68 32.97 -27.59
N ALA A 10 -21.72 31.65 -27.49
CA ALA A 10 -22.04 30.95 -26.21
C ALA A 10 -20.85 31.11 -25.29
N LEU A 11 -20.95 31.95 -24.26
CA LEU A 11 -20.05 31.96 -23.12
C LEU A 11 -20.30 30.69 -22.33
N SER A 12 -19.37 29.73 -22.37
CA SER A 12 -19.33 28.63 -21.41
C SER A 12 -18.88 29.19 -20.06
N LEU A 13 -19.82 29.34 -19.13
CA LEU A 13 -19.50 29.59 -17.73
C LEU A 13 -18.76 28.38 -17.19
N ALA A 14 -17.47 28.53 -16.94
CA ALA A 14 -16.72 27.57 -16.11
C ALA A 14 -17.37 27.57 -14.71
N PRO A 15 -17.57 26.39 -14.09
CA PRO A 15 -18.12 26.33 -12.75
C PRO A 15 -17.20 27.10 -11.77
N ALA A 16 -17.80 27.96 -10.98
CA ALA A 16 -17.10 28.72 -9.95
C ALA A 16 -16.45 27.77 -8.94
N PRO A 17 -15.18 28.02 -8.50
CA PRO A 17 -14.57 27.25 -7.43
C PRO A 17 -15.34 27.51 -6.13
N GLY A 18 -15.87 26.45 -5.49
CA GLY A 18 -16.41 26.53 -4.15
C GLY A 18 -17.89 26.21 -3.92
N GLN A 19 -18.56 25.47 -4.81
CA GLN A 19 -19.84 24.89 -4.43
C GLN A 19 -19.62 23.69 -3.48
N PRO A 20 -20.19 23.73 -2.24
CA PRO A 20 -20.18 22.56 -1.37
C PRO A 20 -20.91 21.42 -2.09
N ALA A 21 -20.32 20.23 -2.09
CA ALA A 21 -21.00 19.04 -2.58
C ALA A 21 -22.31 18.89 -1.80
N THR A 22 -23.45 18.84 -2.50
CA THR A 22 -24.80 18.66 -1.93
C THR A 22 -25.04 17.25 -1.38
N GLY A 23 -24.02 16.36 -1.41
CA GLY A 23 -24.00 15.04 -0.79
C GLY A 23 -23.04 15.03 0.40
N GLY A 24 -23.37 14.27 1.45
CA GLY A 24 -22.50 14.10 2.61
C GLY A 24 -21.16 13.45 2.25
N ILE A 25 -20.22 13.46 3.20
CA ILE A 25 -18.92 12.79 3.07
C ILE A 25 -19.10 11.29 2.80
N THR A 26 -18.34 10.75 1.85
CA THR A 26 -18.36 9.33 1.48
C THR A 26 -16.95 8.78 1.29
N LEU A 27 -16.78 7.47 1.47
CA LEU A 27 -15.55 6.75 1.19
C LEU A 27 -15.76 5.82 0.00
N THR A 28 -14.99 6.03 -1.05
CA THR A 28 -15.10 5.27 -2.31
C THR A 28 -13.77 4.59 -2.65
N ASN A 29 -13.75 3.72 -3.65
CA ASN A 29 -12.55 3.05 -4.16
C ASN A 29 -11.72 2.34 -3.06
N VAL A 30 -12.41 1.71 -2.10
CA VAL A 30 -11.79 1.07 -0.94
C VAL A 30 -11.13 -0.24 -1.36
N ARG A 31 -9.82 -0.36 -1.14
CA ARG A 31 -9.03 -1.53 -1.56
C ARG A 31 -7.84 -1.77 -0.65
N ASN A 32 -7.39 -3.03 -0.59
CA ASN A 32 -6.07 -3.34 -0.02
C ASN A 32 -4.99 -3.01 -1.07
N THR A 33 -3.80 -2.58 -0.63
CA THR A 33 -2.69 -2.21 -1.52
C THR A 33 -1.38 -2.85 -1.10
N HIS A 34 -0.44 -2.98 -2.05
CA HIS A 34 0.94 -3.34 -1.79
C HIS A 34 1.72 -2.10 -1.34
N GLY A 35 1.74 -1.84 -0.04
CA GLY A 35 2.29 -0.61 0.50
C GLY A 35 1.34 0.59 0.35
N GLU A 36 1.81 1.74 0.80
CA GLU A 36 1.00 2.95 0.95
C GLU A 36 0.53 3.53 -0.39
N LEU A 37 1.38 3.49 -1.43
CA LEU A 37 1.12 4.01 -2.77
C LEU A 37 1.07 2.92 -3.84
N GLY A 38 1.18 1.65 -3.45
CA GLY A 38 1.25 0.54 -4.38
C GLY A 38 -0.08 0.18 -5.04
N GLY A 39 0.00 -0.71 -6.02
CA GLY A 39 -1.17 -1.27 -6.69
C GLY A 39 -2.08 -2.07 -5.77
N THR A 40 -3.27 -2.40 -6.26
CA THR A 40 -4.25 -3.20 -5.50
C THR A 40 -3.70 -4.59 -5.17
N ARG A 41 -3.81 -4.98 -3.89
CA ARG A 41 -3.58 -6.34 -3.43
C ARG A 41 -4.90 -7.12 -3.54
N PRO A 42 -4.94 -8.19 -4.33
CA PRO A 42 -6.21 -8.87 -4.66
C PRO A 42 -6.79 -9.67 -3.48
N ASP A 43 -5.95 -10.09 -2.53
CA ASP A 43 -6.36 -10.84 -1.36
C ASP A 43 -6.47 -9.97 -0.09
N ASN A 44 -7.09 -10.54 0.94
CA ASN A 44 -7.21 -9.96 2.27
C ASN A 44 -6.58 -10.88 3.35
N LYS A 45 -5.58 -11.68 2.97
CA LYS A 45 -4.89 -12.65 3.81
C LYS A 45 -3.49 -12.17 4.13
N PHE A 46 -3.13 -12.18 5.41
CA PHE A 46 -1.88 -11.63 5.91
C PHE A 46 -1.23 -12.60 6.89
N ILE A 47 0.05 -12.80 6.80
CA ILE A 47 0.81 -13.56 7.79
C ILE A 47 1.21 -12.66 8.95
N PRO A 48 1.45 -13.20 10.17
CA PRO A 48 2.06 -12.43 11.25
C PRO A 48 3.39 -11.81 10.82
N GLY A 49 3.52 -10.50 11.03
CA GLY A 49 4.62 -9.66 10.54
C GLY A 49 4.29 -8.85 9.28
N ASP A 50 3.16 -9.12 8.61
CA ASP A 50 2.73 -8.35 7.44
C ASP A 50 2.08 -7.02 7.82
N VAL A 51 1.89 -6.14 6.84
CA VAL A 51 1.22 -4.85 6.99
C VAL A 51 -0.02 -4.82 6.11
N VAL A 52 -1.17 -4.57 6.72
CA VAL A 52 -2.43 -4.34 6.01
C VAL A 52 -2.50 -2.88 5.64
N PHE A 53 -2.41 -2.57 4.35
CA PHE A 53 -2.64 -1.23 3.81
C PHE A 53 -4.03 -1.17 3.20
N VAL A 54 -4.81 -0.16 3.58
CA VAL A 54 -6.14 0.12 3.04
C VAL A 54 -6.12 1.52 2.43
N ALA A 55 -6.31 1.60 1.13
CA ALA A 55 -6.47 2.85 0.40
C ALA A 55 -7.95 3.09 0.09
N PHE A 56 -8.35 4.34 0.08
CA PHE A 56 -9.71 4.79 -0.24
C PHE A 56 -9.67 6.24 -0.71
N ASP A 57 -10.75 6.71 -1.33
CA ASP A 57 -10.93 8.11 -1.68
C ASP A 57 -11.99 8.72 -0.75
N ILE A 58 -11.70 9.89 -0.18
CA ILE A 58 -12.63 10.67 0.64
C ILE A 58 -13.28 11.70 -0.27
N GLU A 59 -14.59 11.61 -0.46
CA GLU A 59 -15.39 12.54 -1.28
C GLU A 59 -16.30 13.39 -0.39
N GLY A 60 -16.59 14.61 -0.83
CA GLY A 60 -17.54 15.50 -0.13
C GLY A 60 -16.97 16.24 1.09
N LEU A 61 -15.62 16.24 1.27
CA LEU A 61 -14.98 17.12 2.26
C LEU A 61 -15.24 18.59 1.94
N THR A 62 -15.40 19.41 2.96
CA THR A 62 -15.48 20.87 2.82
C THR A 62 -14.10 21.43 2.47
N VAL A 63 -13.99 22.02 1.28
CA VAL A 63 -12.75 22.61 0.77
C VAL A 63 -12.76 24.10 1.07
N GLY A 64 -11.73 24.58 1.76
CA GLY A 64 -11.52 25.99 2.06
C GLY A 64 -11.07 26.80 0.82
N PRO A 65 -11.03 28.12 0.91
CA PRO A 65 -10.74 29.01 -0.22
C PRO A 65 -9.30 28.86 -0.78
N LYS A 66 -8.40 28.26 -0.02
CA LYS A 66 -7.02 27.96 -0.43
C LYS A 66 -6.85 26.51 -0.89
N GLY A 67 -7.93 25.75 -1.03
CA GLY A 67 -7.88 24.32 -1.31
C GLY A 67 -7.57 23.47 -0.08
N ASP A 68 -7.56 24.05 1.11
CA ASP A 68 -7.32 23.35 2.37
C ASP A 68 -8.55 22.52 2.76
N VAL A 69 -8.31 21.32 3.28
CA VAL A 69 -9.30 20.42 3.86
C VAL A 69 -8.86 19.99 5.24
N LYS A 70 -9.77 19.97 6.20
CA LYS A 70 -9.48 19.54 7.57
C LYS A 70 -10.40 18.42 7.97
N TYR A 71 -9.85 17.29 8.37
CA TYR A 71 -10.60 16.11 8.76
C TYR A 71 -9.91 15.33 9.88
N THR A 72 -10.69 14.54 10.59
CA THR A 72 -10.19 13.64 11.64
C THR A 72 -10.41 12.19 11.21
N MET A 73 -9.39 11.35 11.44
CA MET A 73 -9.48 9.91 11.25
C MET A 73 -9.33 9.20 12.58
N ALA A 74 -10.32 8.37 12.93
CA ALA A 74 -10.27 7.44 14.06
C ALA A 74 -10.26 6.01 13.54
N MET A 75 -9.41 5.15 14.10
CA MET A 75 -9.28 3.76 13.68
C MET A 75 -9.27 2.82 14.88
N GLU A 76 -9.95 1.69 14.73
CA GLU A 76 -9.93 0.59 15.69
C GLU A 76 -9.86 -0.74 14.93
N VAL A 77 -9.04 -1.65 15.44
CA VAL A 77 -8.98 -3.02 14.92
C VAL A 77 -9.24 -3.99 16.05
N THR A 78 -10.13 -4.94 15.81
CA THR A 78 -10.46 -6.02 16.73
C THR A 78 -10.09 -7.38 16.14
N ASP A 79 -9.74 -8.32 16.99
CA ASP A 79 -9.51 -9.72 16.63
C ASP A 79 -10.83 -10.50 16.46
N LYS A 80 -10.71 -11.82 16.17
CA LYS A 80 -11.84 -12.75 16.01
C LYS A 80 -12.75 -12.84 17.25
N ASN A 81 -12.27 -12.44 18.43
CA ASN A 81 -12.99 -12.46 19.71
C ASN A 81 -13.56 -11.08 20.06
N ASN A 82 -13.53 -10.12 19.14
CA ASN A 82 -13.87 -8.71 19.32
C ASN A 82 -12.99 -7.98 20.35
N LYS A 83 -11.82 -8.51 20.69
CA LYS A 83 -10.83 -7.83 21.52
C LYS A 83 -10.12 -6.78 20.68
N THR A 84 -10.05 -5.53 21.16
CA THR A 84 -9.28 -4.46 20.53
C THR A 84 -7.79 -4.81 20.56
N ILE A 85 -7.17 -4.90 19.38
CA ILE A 85 -5.73 -5.17 19.18
C ILE A 85 -4.96 -3.93 18.72
N PHE A 86 -5.67 -2.93 18.17
CA PHE A 86 -5.06 -1.67 17.76
C PHE A 86 -6.11 -0.54 17.83
N LYS A 87 -5.79 0.54 18.49
CA LYS A 87 -6.65 1.73 18.62
C LYS A 87 -5.80 2.94 18.97
N PRO A 88 -5.20 3.60 17.96
CA PRO A 88 -4.49 4.85 18.17
C PRO A 88 -5.46 5.98 18.50
N ASP A 89 -4.94 7.07 19.05
CA ASP A 89 -5.68 8.31 19.18
C ASP A 89 -6.16 8.80 17.81
N ALA A 90 -7.34 9.42 17.77
CA ALA A 90 -7.87 10.01 16.56
C ALA A 90 -6.95 11.13 16.07
N ALA A 91 -6.57 11.08 14.80
CA ALA A 91 -5.64 12.03 14.19
C ALA A 91 -6.39 13.06 13.35
N THR A 92 -6.29 14.33 13.74
CA THR A 92 -6.75 15.46 12.92
C THR A 92 -5.66 15.82 11.92
N ARG A 93 -6.04 15.94 10.64
CA ARG A 93 -5.15 16.25 9.53
C ARG A 93 -5.63 17.50 8.79
N THR A 94 -4.68 18.22 8.24
CA THR A 94 -4.93 19.29 7.26
C THR A 94 -4.17 18.93 6.00
N ASP A 95 -4.91 18.76 4.91
CA ASP A 95 -4.35 18.48 3.59
C ASP A 95 -4.78 19.57 2.61
N TYR A 96 -4.18 19.57 1.42
CA TYR A 96 -4.43 20.56 0.40
C TYR A 96 -4.79 19.90 -0.92
N MET A 97 -5.75 20.48 -1.63
CA MET A 97 -6.19 20.08 -2.97
C MET A 97 -5.90 21.18 -4.00
N PRO A 98 -4.63 21.56 -4.22
CA PRO A 98 -4.25 22.71 -5.06
C PRO A 98 -4.58 22.50 -6.55
N LEU A 99 -4.74 21.25 -6.98
CA LEU A 99 -5.14 20.91 -8.34
C LEU A 99 -6.67 20.87 -8.51
N GLY A 100 -7.42 21.20 -7.45
CA GLY A 100 -8.87 21.05 -7.43
C GLY A 100 -9.31 19.59 -7.37
N GLY A 101 -10.58 19.35 -7.74
CA GLY A 101 -11.19 18.03 -7.67
C GLY A 101 -12.09 17.86 -6.46
N SER A 102 -12.71 16.68 -6.34
CA SER A 102 -13.68 16.35 -5.30
C SER A 102 -13.26 15.18 -4.42
N LYS A 103 -12.07 14.62 -4.64
CA LYS A 103 -11.58 13.40 -4.00
C LYS A 103 -10.21 13.64 -3.37
N LEU A 104 -10.10 13.32 -2.08
CA LEU A 104 -8.84 13.29 -1.37
C LEU A 104 -8.43 11.82 -1.15
N PRO A 105 -7.26 11.37 -1.63
CA PRO A 105 -6.77 10.02 -1.34
C PRO A 105 -6.49 9.83 0.14
N GLY A 106 -7.19 8.88 0.77
CA GLY A 106 -7.01 8.48 2.16
C GLY A 106 -6.31 7.13 2.29
N ARG A 107 -5.61 6.91 3.40
CA ARG A 107 -4.90 5.68 3.69
C ARG A 107 -4.94 5.35 5.16
N ALA A 108 -5.07 4.06 5.45
CA ALA A 108 -4.92 3.50 6.79
C ALA A 108 -4.03 2.26 6.71
N PHE A 109 -3.26 1.99 7.75
CA PHE A 109 -2.46 0.78 7.83
C PHE A 109 -2.37 0.25 9.26
N ILE A 110 -2.15 -1.06 9.38
CA ILE A 110 -1.88 -1.74 10.63
C ILE A 110 -0.83 -2.82 10.39
N THR A 111 0.14 -2.93 11.28
CA THR A 111 1.09 -4.04 11.32
C THR A 111 0.48 -5.22 12.08
N CYS A 112 0.39 -6.37 11.44
CA CYS A 112 0.06 -7.63 12.10
C CYS A 112 1.24 -8.04 12.99
N GLY A 113 1.08 -8.00 14.30
CA GLY A 113 2.13 -8.45 15.24
C GLY A 113 2.59 -9.87 14.91
N LEU A 114 3.86 -10.18 15.18
CA LEU A 114 4.42 -11.52 14.96
C LEU A 114 3.81 -12.61 15.87
N ASP A 115 3.10 -12.19 16.90
CA ASP A 115 2.37 -13.01 17.89
C ASP A 115 0.85 -12.94 17.74
N LEU A 116 0.36 -12.22 16.70
CA LEU A 116 -1.07 -12.10 16.46
C LEU A 116 -1.69 -13.47 16.13
N GLU A 117 -2.73 -13.80 16.87
CA GLU A 117 -3.45 -15.06 16.72
C GLU A 117 -4.18 -15.13 15.34
N PRO A 118 -4.19 -16.30 14.70
CA PRO A 118 -4.85 -16.49 13.43
C PRO A 118 -6.37 -16.36 13.56
N GLY A 119 -6.98 -15.75 12.54
CA GLY A 119 -8.42 -15.55 12.45
C GLY A 119 -8.80 -14.25 11.75
N THR A 120 -10.09 -14.00 11.67
CA THR A 120 -10.64 -12.78 11.07
C THR A 120 -10.50 -11.60 12.01
N CYS A 121 -9.86 -10.54 11.53
CA CYS A 121 -9.81 -9.25 12.20
C CYS A 121 -10.75 -8.26 11.50
N THR A 122 -11.29 -7.30 12.27
CA THR A 122 -12.17 -6.25 11.77
C THR A 122 -11.53 -4.88 11.98
N LEU A 123 -11.28 -4.18 10.89
CA LEU A 123 -10.89 -2.78 10.85
C LEU A 123 -12.16 -1.91 10.80
N LYS A 124 -12.30 -0.99 11.75
CA LYS A 124 -13.28 0.10 11.73
C LYS A 124 -12.53 1.42 11.60
N LEU A 125 -12.89 2.21 10.61
CA LEU A 125 -12.37 3.55 10.37
C LEU A 125 -13.54 4.52 10.35
N VAL A 126 -13.37 5.70 10.96
CA VAL A 126 -14.34 6.80 10.89
C VAL A 126 -13.59 8.03 10.40
N VAL A 127 -14.05 8.63 9.32
CA VAL A 127 -13.57 9.92 8.83
C VAL A 127 -14.59 10.98 9.13
N THR A 128 -14.17 12.08 9.75
CA THR A 128 -15.01 13.23 10.11
C THR A 128 -14.48 14.48 9.43
N ASP A 129 -15.29 15.15 8.65
CA ASP A 129 -15.02 16.49 8.13
C ASP A 129 -15.12 17.51 9.26
N GLU A 130 -14.06 18.22 9.56
CA GLU A 130 -14.00 19.17 10.67
C GLU A 130 -14.83 20.43 10.45
N ALA A 131 -15.13 20.78 9.19
CA ALA A 131 -15.95 21.95 8.87
C ALA A 131 -17.44 21.65 8.99
N SER A 132 -17.93 20.59 8.34
CA SER A 132 -19.34 20.22 8.36
C SER A 132 -19.74 19.36 9.57
N LYS A 133 -18.76 18.78 10.29
CA LYS A 133 -18.94 17.80 11.38
C LYS A 133 -19.62 16.49 10.94
N GLN A 134 -19.75 16.28 9.64
CA GLN A 134 -20.26 15.01 9.11
C GLN A 134 -19.19 13.91 9.23
N SER A 135 -19.64 12.70 9.52
CA SER A 135 -18.78 11.53 9.68
C SER A 135 -19.25 10.39 8.80
N VAL A 136 -18.30 9.62 8.27
CA VAL A 136 -18.58 8.40 7.51
C VAL A 136 -17.76 7.23 8.07
N PRO A 137 -18.42 6.10 8.41
CA PRO A 137 -17.73 4.89 8.84
C PRO A 137 -17.31 4.03 7.65
N LEU A 138 -16.20 3.31 7.82
CA LEU A 138 -15.75 2.22 6.95
C LEU A 138 -15.48 1.00 7.83
N THR A 139 -16.02 -0.15 7.45
CA THR A 139 -15.69 -1.43 8.07
C THR A 139 -15.10 -2.38 7.03
N ARG A 140 -13.96 -2.98 7.35
CA ARG A 140 -13.26 -3.97 6.51
C ARG A 140 -12.84 -5.14 7.37
N THR A 141 -12.88 -6.34 6.80
CA THR A 141 -12.31 -7.53 7.45
C THR A 141 -11.07 -7.97 6.69
N PHE A 142 -10.13 -8.55 7.42
CA PHE A 142 -8.97 -9.24 6.88
C PHE A 142 -8.67 -10.49 7.69
N GLU A 143 -8.02 -11.46 7.07
CA GLU A 143 -7.70 -12.74 7.69
C GLU A 143 -6.21 -12.77 8.08
N VAL A 144 -5.93 -13.02 9.35
CA VAL A 144 -4.59 -13.34 9.82
C VAL A 144 -4.41 -14.84 9.72
N LEU A 145 -3.43 -15.26 8.93
CA LEU A 145 -3.09 -16.66 8.74
C LEU A 145 -2.31 -17.22 9.93
N LYS A 146 -2.20 -18.53 10.01
CA LYS A 146 -1.31 -19.18 11.00
C LYS A 146 0.13 -18.70 10.79
N LYS A 147 0.84 -18.53 11.90
CA LYS A 147 2.26 -18.19 11.89
C LYS A 147 3.04 -19.24 11.12
N ASP A 148 3.72 -18.84 10.07
CA ASP A 148 4.57 -19.69 9.26
C ASP A 148 5.71 -18.88 8.64
N PHE A 149 6.74 -19.56 8.12
CA PHE A 149 7.80 -18.95 7.35
C PHE A 149 7.23 -18.20 6.15
N GLY A 150 7.71 -16.97 5.91
CA GLY A 150 7.20 -16.20 4.78
C GLY A 150 7.89 -14.88 4.52
N ILE A 151 7.37 -14.21 3.49
CA ILE A 151 7.73 -12.86 3.09
C ILE A 151 6.57 -11.95 3.50
N ALA A 152 6.86 -10.90 4.25
CA ALA A 152 5.87 -9.99 4.82
C ALA A 152 6.23 -8.54 4.52
N ALA A 153 5.29 -7.62 4.71
CA ALA A 153 5.49 -6.18 4.59
C ALA A 153 6.14 -5.78 3.26
N VAL A 154 5.63 -6.32 2.14
CA VAL A 154 6.17 -6.00 0.81
C VAL A 154 5.59 -4.67 0.33
N PHE A 155 6.47 -3.70 0.06
CA PHE A 155 6.08 -2.37 -0.44
C PHE A 155 7.20 -1.73 -1.27
N ALA A 156 6.85 -0.66 -2.00
CA ALA A 156 7.80 0.16 -2.74
C ALA A 156 8.12 1.46 -1.99
N SER A 157 9.38 1.89 -2.07
CA SER A 157 9.85 3.18 -1.53
C SER A 157 10.74 3.91 -2.53
N GLN A 158 10.88 5.23 -2.36
CA GLN A 158 11.82 6.03 -3.16
C GLN A 158 13.24 5.95 -2.61
N ASP A 159 13.38 5.67 -1.31
CA ASP A 159 14.65 5.56 -0.61
C ASP A 159 14.94 4.13 -0.16
N GLU A 160 16.21 3.82 0.00
CA GLU A 160 16.67 2.49 0.43
C GLU A 160 16.21 2.12 1.84
N THR A 161 15.97 3.10 2.71
CA THR A 161 15.54 2.88 4.10
C THR A 161 14.04 2.57 4.22
N GLY A 162 13.25 2.87 3.17
CA GLY A 162 11.80 2.59 3.16
C GLY A 162 10.95 3.69 3.82
N ASN A 163 11.50 4.88 4.07
CA ASN A 163 10.81 5.97 4.74
C ASN A 163 9.91 6.80 3.81
N ILE A 164 10.21 6.82 2.52
CA ILE A 164 9.47 7.60 1.52
C ILE A 164 8.69 6.63 0.65
N PRO A 165 7.36 6.51 0.81
CA PRO A 165 6.56 5.59 0.01
C PRO A 165 6.65 5.89 -1.49
N ALA A 166 6.64 4.83 -2.31
CA ALA A 166 6.57 4.93 -3.76
C ALA A 166 5.40 4.12 -4.32
N ALA A 167 4.91 4.55 -5.48
CA ALA A 167 4.02 3.73 -6.28
C ALA A 167 4.80 2.57 -6.93
N THR A 168 4.11 1.45 -7.19
CA THR A 168 4.67 0.35 -7.98
C THR A 168 4.63 0.62 -9.49
N THR A 169 4.18 1.82 -9.89
CA THR A 169 4.26 2.33 -11.26
C THR A 169 5.25 3.49 -11.29
N GLY A 170 6.22 3.43 -12.19
CA GLY A 170 7.24 4.46 -12.38
C GLY A 170 7.42 4.84 -13.83
N VAL A 171 8.17 5.93 -14.07
CA VAL A 171 8.55 6.39 -15.41
C VAL A 171 9.86 5.71 -15.81
N VAL A 172 10.01 5.30 -17.09
CA VAL A 172 11.29 4.77 -17.59
C VAL A 172 12.40 5.77 -17.32
N GLY A 173 13.51 5.28 -16.75
CA GLY A 173 14.62 6.10 -16.25
C GLY A 173 14.57 6.40 -14.75
N SER A 174 13.41 6.19 -14.09
CA SER A 174 13.31 6.27 -12.63
C SER A 174 13.63 4.92 -11.96
N MET A 175 13.70 4.94 -10.65
CA MET A 175 13.99 3.77 -9.82
C MET A 175 13.15 3.79 -8.55
N ILE A 176 12.77 2.60 -8.07
CA ILE A 176 12.20 2.39 -6.75
C ILE A 176 13.02 1.35 -6.00
N TYR A 177 12.83 1.30 -4.68
CA TYR A 177 13.31 0.19 -3.84
C TYR A 177 12.12 -0.69 -3.49
N VAL A 178 12.21 -1.99 -3.78
CA VAL A 178 11.25 -2.99 -3.29
C VAL A 178 11.74 -3.47 -1.94
N ARG A 179 10.94 -3.25 -0.90
CA ARG A 179 11.23 -3.61 0.49
C ARG A 179 10.37 -4.77 0.92
N TYR A 180 10.90 -5.65 1.74
CA TYR A 180 10.18 -6.78 2.33
C TYR A 180 10.85 -7.25 3.62
N GLY A 181 10.13 -8.05 4.39
CA GLY A 181 10.64 -8.73 5.56
C GLY A 181 10.63 -10.25 5.37
N ILE A 182 11.66 -10.94 5.82
CA ILE A 182 11.67 -12.39 5.99
C ILE A 182 11.27 -12.68 7.43
N VAL A 183 10.22 -13.46 7.64
CA VAL A 183 9.64 -13.70 8.97
C VAL A 183 9.51 -15.19 9.27
N ASN A 184 9.55 -15.52 10.58
CA ASN A 184 9.26 -16.85 11.12
C ASN A 184 10.15 -17.97 10.56
N PHE A 185 11.40 -17.66 10.20
CA PHE A 185 12.39 -18.64 9.79
C PHE A 185 12.86 -19.51 10.98
N ALA A 186 13.28 -20.73 10.69
CA ALA A 186 13.95 -21.59 11.67
C ALA A 186 15.42 -21.19 11.84
N ARG A 187 15.97 -21.51 13.02
CA ARG A 187 17.37 -21.30 13.30
C ARG A 187 18.11 -22.64 13.39
N ASP A 188 19.27 -22.68 12.85
CA ASP A 188 20.18 -23.82 13.00
C ASP A 188 20.50 -24.04 14.49
N PRO A 189 20.32 -25.26 15.04
CA PRO A 189 20.51 -25.53 16.47
C PRO A 189 21.92 -25.24 16.99
N ALA A 190 22.94 -25.37 16.13
CA ALA A 190 24.35 -25.19 16.53
C ALA A 190 24.76 -23.71 16.46
N THR A 191 24.43 -23.02 15.37
CA THR A 191 24.88 -21.65 15.11
C THR A 191 23.89 -20.58 15.60
N LYS A 192 22.65 -20.97 15.90
CA LYS A 192 21.52 -20.06 16.22
C LYS A 192 21.21 -19.06 15.08
N GLN A 193 21.77 -19.27 13.91
CA GLN A 193 21.56 -18.42 12.75
C GLN A 193 20.52 -19.00 11.79
N PRO A 194 19.87 -18.17 10.96
CA PRO A 194 19.03 -18.65 9.86
C PRO A 194 19.90 -19.34 8.78
N ASN A 195 19.26 -20.08 7.90
CA ASN A 195 19.80 -20.48 6.61
C ASN A 195 18.73 -20.25 5.56
N VAL A 196 18.58 -18.99 5.16
CA VAL A 196 17.54 -18.55 4.24
C VAL A 196 18.20 -18.13 2.92
N MET A 197 17.64 -18.61 1.81
CA MET A 197 17.97 -18.18 0.46
C MET A 197 16.78 -17.40 -0.12
N VAL A 198 17.06 -16.24 -0.72
CA VAL A 198 16.07 -15.42 -1.43
C VAL A 198 16.45 -15.35 -2.90
N GLU A 199 15.50 -15.68 -3.76
CA GLU A 199 15.61 -15.65 -5.21
C GLU A 199 14.64 -14.58 -5.75
N ILE A 200 15.14 -13.63 -6.53
CA ILE A 200 14.34 -12.54 -7.11
C ILE A 200 14.40 -12.66 -8.62
N MET A 201 13.23 -12.73 -9.26
CA MET A 201 13.09 -12.80 -10.69
C MET A 201 11.97 -11.86 -11.15
N MET A 202 12.15 -11.23 -12.30
CA MET A 202 11.13 -10.40 -12.94
C MET A 202 10.59 -11.10 -14.17
N PHE A 203 9.27 -10.97 -14.37
CA PHE A 203 8.54 -11.52 -15.51
C PHE A 203 7.80 -10.39 -16.23
N ASP A 204 7.71 -10.48 -17.55
CA ASP A 204 6.88 -9.57 -18.35
C ASP A 204 5.40 -9.98 -18.32
N GLU A 205 4.55 -9.25 -19.06
CA GLU A 205 3.10 -9.43 -19.09
C GLU A 205 2.69 -10.81 -19.66
N GLU A 206 3.54 -11.42 -20.51
CA GLU A 206 3.37 -12.78 -21.06
C GLU A 206 3.87 -13.87 -20.11
N GLY A 207 4.40 -13.50 -18.93
CA GLY A 207 4.98 -14.43 -17.96
C GLY A 207 6.36 -14.94 -18.33
N LYS A 208 7.06 -14.29 -19.27
CA LYS A 208 8.41 -14.64 -19.68
C LYS A 208 9.44 -13.94 -18.76
N PRO A 209 10.48 -14.65 -18.29
CA PRO A 209 11.54 -14.02 -17.51
C PRO A 209 12.22 -12.89 -18.30
N THR A 210 12.44 -11.75 -17.65
CA THR A 210 13.12 -10.60 -18.28
C THR A 210 14.65 -10.70 -18.28
N VAL A 211 15.18 -11.60 -17.43
CA VAL A 211 16.61 -11.92 -17.31
C VAL A 211 16.78 -13.43 -17.25
N LYS A 212 17.99 -13.93 -17.56
CA LYS A 212 18.26 -15.38 -17.64
C LYS A 212 18.37 -16.03 -16.26
N GLU A 213 18.89 -15.31 -15.27
CA GLU A 213 19.19 -15.83 -13.94
C GLU A 213 18.56 -14.97 -12.86
N SER A 214 18.13 -15.61 -11.77
CA SER A 214 17.60 -14.91 -10.59
C SER A 214 18.73 -14.15 -9.88
N ILE A 215 18.38 -13.05 -9.24
CA ILE A 215 19.21 -12.43 -8.22
C ILE A 215 19.09 -13.30 -6.96
N VAL A 216 20.20 -13.86 -6.48
CA VAL A 216 20.22 -14.76 -5.32
C VAL A 216 20.93 -14.09 -4.15
N ARG A 217 20.33 -14.19 -2.96
CA ARG A 217 20.91 -13.74 -1.69
C ARG A 217 20.81 -14.85 -0.65
N GLU A 218 21.80 -14.99 0.18
CA GLU A 218 21.83 -15.98 1.27
C GLU A 218 22.09 -15.30 2.62
N TYR A 219 21.30 -15.70 3.62
CA TYR A 219 21.34 -15.19 5.00
C TYR A 219 21.67 -16.37 5.92
N LYS A 220 22.93 -16.45 6.36
CA LYS A 220 23.46 -17.53 7.20
C LYS A 220 24.08 -17.03 8.50
N SER A 221 24.16 -15.71 8.67
CA SER A 221 24.80 -15.09 9.84
C SER A 221 24.32 -13.64 10.01
N GLY A 222 24.64 -13.03 11.16
CA GLY A 222 24.39 -11.62 11.41
C GLY A 222 22.94 -11.29 11.82
N VAL A 223 22.08 -12.30 12.03
CA VAL A 223 20.71 -12.07 12.53
C VAL A 223 20.66 -12.30 14.03
N PRO A 224 20.40 -11.26 14.87
CA PRO A 224 20.32 -11.39 16.33
C PRO A 224 19.35 -12.48 16.77
N GLU A 225 19.65 -13.19 17.85
CA GLU A 225 18.87 -14.37 18.28
C GLU A 225 17.43 -14.04 18.67
N ASP A 226 17.19 -12.84 19.20
CA ASP A 226 15.88 -12.34 19.60
C ASP A 226 14.98 -11.92 18.42
N ARG A 227 15.53 -11.84 17.19
CA ARG A 227 14.77 -11.42 16.02
C ARG A 227 14.00 -12.57 15.38
N LEU A 228 12.69 -12.40 15.26
CA LEU A 228 11.79 -13.32 14.55
C LEU A 228 11.64 -12.99 13.06
N GLY A 229 12.26 -11.92 12.61
CA GLY A 229 12.30 -11.47 11.21
C GLY A 229 13.43 -10.50 10.97
N PHE A 230 13.82 -10.32 9.72
CA PHE A 230 14.78 -9.30 9.28
C PHE A 230 14.31 -8.64 7.98
N PRO A 231 14.57 -7.33 7.80
CA PRO A 231 14.26 -6.62 6.57
C PRO A 231 15.29 -6.91 5.48
N ASP A 232 14.83 -6.86 4.24
CA ASP A 232 15.67 -6.85 3.05
C ASP A 232 15.00 -5.97 1.97
N GLY A 233 15.68 -5.77 0.85
CA GLY A 233 15.15 -5.02 -0.28
C GLY A 233 16.18 -4.87 -1.39
N PHE A 234 15.73 -4.42 -2.54
CA PHE A 234 16.58 -4.19 -3.70
C PHE A 234 16.09 -3.00 -4.51
N ALA A 235 17.04 -2.37 -5.23
CA ALA A 235 16.72 -1.34 -6.19
C ALA A 235 16.13 -1.95 -7.46
N LEU A 236 15.03 -1.38 -7.95
CA LEU A 236 14.36 -1.76 -9.20
C LEU A 236 14.32 -0.56 -10.15
N PRO A 237 15.28 -0.43 -11.08
CA PRO A 237 15.23 0.59 -12.12
C PRO A 237 14.19 0.23 -13.19
N PHE A 238 13.40 1.20 -13.60
CA PHE A 238 12.47 1.08 -14.71
C PHE A 238 13.19 1.35 -16.04
N THR A 239 13.61 0.30 -16.73
CA THR A 239 14.43 0.39 -17.94
C THR A 239 13.65 0.20 -19.24
N ARG A 240 12.40 -0.26 -19.17
CA ARG A 240 11.54 -0.58 -20.31
C ARG A 240 10.08 -0.36 -19.96
N VAL A 241 9.30 0.22 -20.86
CA VAL A 241 7.84 0.36 -20.74
C VAL A 241 7.19 -1.03 -20.70
N GLY A 242 6.15 -1.19 -19.86
CA GLY A 242 5.37 -2.42 -19.77
C GLY A 242 4.87 -2.70 -18.36
N LYS A 243 4.15 -3.81 -18.22
CA LYS A 243 3.76 -4.38 -16.94
C LYS A 243 4.64 -5.57 -16.64
N PHE A 244 5.01 -5.71 -15.39
CA PHE A 244 5.91 -6.75 -14.94
C PHE A 244 5.42 -7.33 -13.60
N THR A 245 5.87 -8.54 -13.31
CA THR A 245 5.71 -9.16 -12.00
C THR A 245 7.09 -9.40 -11.40
N VAL A 246 7.34 -8.81 -10.25
CA VAL A 246 8.50 -9.16 -9.42
C VAL A 246 8.12 -10.35 -8.56
N LYS A 247 8.77 -11.48 -8.78
CA LYS A 247 8.61 -12.70 -7.99
C LYS A 247 9.76 -12.81 -7.01
N ILE A 248 9.45 -12.84 -5.71
CA ILE A 248 10.39 -13.01 -4.62
C ILE A 248 10.10 -14.38 -4.00
N LYS A 249 11.05 -15.30 -4.07
CA LYS A 249 10.95 -16.62 -3.46
C LYS A 249 11.96 -16.72 -2.33
N ALA A 250 11.49 -16.95 -1.10
CA ALA A 250 12.33 -17.24 0.04
C ALA A 250 12.29 -18.73 0.35
N THR A 251 13.45 -19.34 0.66
CA THR A 251 13.59 -20.72 1.06
C THR A 251 14.34 -20.81 2.39
N ASP A 252 13.67 -21.27 3.42
CA ASP A 252 14.27 -21.64 4.70
C ASP A 252 14.83 -23.06 4.60
N LYS A 253 16.15 -23.16 4.51
CA LYS A 253 16.86 -24.45 4.37
C LYS A 253 16.91 -25.24 5.69
N VAL A 254 16.68 -24.60 6.85
CA VAL A 254 16.63 -25.28 8.15
C VAL A 254 15.29 -26.00 8.31
N ALA A 255 14.18 -25.30 8.07
CA ALA A 255 12.83 -25.87 8.16
C ALA A 255 12.39 -26.59 6.88
N ASN A 256 13.15 -26.53 5.80
CA ASN A 256 12.78 -27.02 4.46
C ASN A 256 11.43 -26.47 3.98
N LYS A 257 11.24 -25.15 4.14
CA LYS A 257 10.03 -24.43 3.73
C LYS A 257 10.34 -23.38 2.69
N SER A 258 9.39 -23.11 1.80
CA SER A 258 9.50 -22.03 0.81
C SER A 258 8.22 -21.20 0.79
N TYR A 259 8.38 -19.91 0.53
CA TYR A 259 7.30 -18.97 0.32
C TYR A 259 7.58 -18.12 -0.91
N THR A 260 6.55 -17.82 -1.70
CA THR A 260 6.68 -16.97 -2.89
C THR A 260 5.70 -15.81 -2.78
N PHE A 261 6.20 -14.61 -3.06
CA PHE A 261 5.41 -13.38 -3.15
C PHE A 261 5.54 -12.81 -4.56
N GLU A 262 4.45 -12.28 -5.10
CA GLU A 262 4.40 -11.64 -6.41
C GLU A 262 3.94 -10.18 -6.24
N LEU A 263 4.78 -9.25 -6.71
CA LEU A 263 4.51 -7.82 -6.70
C LEU A 263 4.32 -7.33 -8.13
N PRO A 264 3.09 -6.90 -8.52
CA PRO A 264 2.88 -6.24 -9.79
C PRO A 264 3.56 -4.86 -9.82
N VAL A 265 4.29 -4.58 -10.89
CA VAL A 265 4.92 -3.29 -11.14
C VAL A 265 4.68 -2.87 -12.59
N ALA A 266 4.69 -1.57 -12.87
CA ALA A 266 4.52 -1.07 -14.22
C ALA A 266 5.49 0.08 -14.51
N ALA A 267 5.94 0.17 -15.75
CA ALA A 267 6.73 1.29 -16.23
C ALA A 267 5.99 1.99 -17.38
N VAL A 268 5.89 3.32 -17.30
CA VAL A 268 5.27 4.17 -18.33
C VAL A 268 6.35 4.96 -19.06
N PRO A 269 6.09 5.43 -20.30
CA PRO A 269 7.06 6.25 -21.01
C PRO A 269 7.31 7.57 -20.28
N PRO A 270 8.48 8.19 -20.44
CA PRO A 270 8.68 9.58 -20.05
C PRO A 270 7.73 10.47 -20.87
N GLY A 271 7.20 11.52 -20.22
CA GLY A 271 6.28 12.47 -20.86
C GLY A 271 6.96 13.35 -21.91
#